data_43a485850b845c40ab08da05415f8279
#
_entry.id   43a485850b845c40ab08da05415f8279
#
_cell.length_a   1.000
_cell.length_b   1.000
_cell.length_c   1.000
_cell.angle_alpha   90.00
_cell.angle_beta   90.00
_cell.angle_gamma   90.00
#
_symmetry.space_group_name_H-M   'P 1'
#
loop_
_entity.id
_entity.type
_entity.pdbx_description
1 polymer ?
#
loop_
_entity_poly.entity_id
_entity_poly.type
_entity_poly.pdbx_seq_one_letter_code
_entity_poly.pdbx_strand_id
1 'polypeptide(L)'
;MNKFPMKILKYTFFLMAILLAIITEINPAQAQHTFTLSDSTFLLDNKPFQIVSGEIHYPRVPREAWRHRMKMARAMGLNTIGTYVFWNLHEPEKNKFDFGGNNDIAEFVKIAKEEGLWVILRPSPYVCAEWEFGGYPYWLQNEKGLIVRSKESQYLKEYQTYIKALGKELAPLQISNGGNILMIQVENEYGSYSNDKEYLAINQKLFREAGFNGLLYTCDPESDLEKGYLPGLLPAINGQDNPEIVKRKIRTLNGGKGPFFIAEWYPAWFDWWGAPHHTVPAEQYTGKLDSVLKAGISINMYMFHGGSTRDFMNGANAKDTTPYEPQTSSYDYDAPLDEAGNATDKFMKFRAVIQRHLPVGQVLPEVPANKPSMVIPAIRLQAAIKLADLLTTPVHSLKPMTFEDLNQAYGFVWYRTQLEGGKTGILKIKGLRDYAVIMINGKRAGILDRRNAQDSLSLKLAPGKVVLDILVENLGRVNYGPNLLKNKKGITGDVTFAGTELQDWDMFKFPFKEVKSLKFKPGYHADHTPVIRKGTFMLDKVADTYLDMRNWGKGMVWVNGKNLGKYWEIGPQQTLYLPVEWLKKGENEIIVLELYKPEQQSLTGLDKPILNQLHLR
;
A
#
# COMPACT_ATOMS: atom_id res chain seq x y z
N MET A 1 -62.69 -55.82 -16.62
CA MET A 1 -62.08 -54.50 -16.46
C MET A 1 -61.23 -54.50 -15.19
N ASN A 2 -59.94 -54.73 -15.33
CA ASN A 2 -58.99 -54.82 -14.19
C ASN A 2 -58.53 -53.46 -13.80
N LYS A 3 -58.83 -53.03 -12.55
CA LYS A 3 -58.28 -51.80 -11.93
C LYS A 3 -56.83 -52.09 -11.51
N PHE A 4 -55.88 -51.50 -12.22
CA PHE A 4 -54.49 -51.44 -11.77
C PHE A 4 -54.40 -50.59 -10.49
N PRO A 5 -53.66 -50.99 -9.45
CA PRO A 5 -53.61 -50.25 -8.18
C PRO A 5 -52.74 -49.01 -8.27
N MET A 6 -53.40 -47.89 -8.09
CA MET A 6 -52.81 -46.49 -8.08
C MET A 6 -51.68 -46.28 -7.06
N LYS A 7 -51.38 -47.25 -6.20
CA LYS A 7 -50.28 -47.25 -5.24
C LYS A 7 -48.89 -47.47 -5.87
N ILE A 8 -48.76 -48.25 -6.90
CA ILE A 8 -47.50 -48.60 -7.57
C ILE A 8 -46.99 -47.36 -8.34
N LEU A 9 -47.89 -46.59 -8.95
CA LEU A 9 -47.54 -45.38 -9.71
C LEU A 9 -46.97 -44.27 -8.82
N LYS A 10 -47.41 -44.14 -7.55
CA LYS A 10 -46.85 -43.15 -6.59
C LYS A 10 -45.44 -43.51 -6.13
N TYR A 11 -45.11 -44.76 -5.94
CA TYR A 11 -43.76 -45.19 -5.53
C TYR A 11 -42.76 -45.08 -6.69
N THR A 12 -43.16 -45.28 -7.93
CA THR A 12 -42.28 -45.08 -9.10
C THR A 12 -41.99 -43.61 -9.34
N PHE A 13 -42.96 -42.71 -9.15
CA PHE A 13 -42.73 -41.26 -9.23
C PHE A 13 -41.82 -40.74 -8.08
N PHE A 14 -41.97 -41.28 -6.87
CA PHE A 14 -41.15 -40.90 -5.72
C PHE A 14 -39.71 -41.39 -5.86
N LEU A 15 -39.49 -42.62 -6.36
CA LEU A 15 -38.16 -43.14 -6.67
C LEU A 15 -37.49 -42.40 -7.84
N MET A 16 -38.25 -41.99 -8.84
CA MET A 16 -37.74 -41.22 -9.97
C MET A 16 -37.39 -39.78 -9.56
N ALA A 17 -38.14 -39.16 -8.63
CA ALA A 17 -37.84 -37.86 -8.04
C ALA A 17 -36.59 -37.91 -7.14
N ILE A 18 -36.38 -38.98 -6.38
CA ILE A 18 -35.16 -39.20 -5.58
C ILE A 18 -33.94 -39.44 -6.50
N LEU A 19 -34.08 -40.21 -7.59
CA LEU A 19 -33.02 -40.39 -8.58
C LEU A 19 -32.69 -39.07 -9.32
N LEU A 20 -33.68 -38.25 -9.66
CA LEU A 20 -33.46 -36.91 -10.23
C LEU A 20 -32.80 -35.96 -9.21
N ALA A 21 -33.16 -36.02 -7.93
CA ALA A 21 -32.52 -35.20 -6.88
C ALA A 21 -31.06 -35.61 -6.63
N ILE A 22 -30.70 -36.88 -6.79
CA ILE A 22 -29.32 -37.38 -6.67
C ILE A 22 -28.47 -36.99 -7.90
N ILE A 23 -29.09 -36.79 -9.07
CA ILE A 23 -28.36 -36.38 -10.30
C ILE A 23 -28.06 -34.87 -10.31
N THR A 24 -28.76 -34.06 -9.51
CA THR A 24 -28.53 -32.60 -9.48
C THR A 24 -27.41 -32.12 -8.52
N GLU A 25 -26.77 -33.02 -7.78
CA GLU A 25 -25.61 -32.71 -6.94
C GLU A 25 -24.27 -33.28 -7.47
N ILE A 26 -24.17 -33.64 -8.73
CA ILE A 26 -22.87 -33.79 -9.36
C ILE A 26 -22.42 -32.41 -9.74
N ASN A 27 -21.90 -31.64 -8.74
CA ASN A 27 -20.97 -30.57 -9.04
C ASN A 27 -19.88 -31.19 -9.93
N PRO A 28 -19.67 -30.71 -11.16
CA PRO A 28 -18.53 -31.17 -11.94
C PRO A 28 -17.32 -31.01 -11.07
N ALA A 29 -16.64 -32.09 -10.73
CA ALA A 29 -15.38 -32.03 -10.01
C ALA A 29 -14.51 -31.04 -10.79
N GLN A 30 -14.33 -29.84 -10.25
CA GLN A 30 -13.56 -28.79 -10.88
C GLN A 30 -12.19 -29.42 -11.08
N ALA A 31 -11.71 -29.53 -12.31
CA ALA A 31 -10.46 -30.20 -12.62
C ALA A 31 -9.37 -29.61 -11.73
N GLN A 32 -8.86 -30.40 -10.81
CA GLN A 32 -7.88 -29.95 -9.83
C GLN A 32 -6.54 -29.89 -10.55
N HIS A 33 -6.08 -28.66 -10.82
CA HIS A 33 -4.76 -28.43 -11.39
C HIS A 33 -3.66 -28.80 -10.41
N THR A 34 -2.52 -29.22 -10.93
CA THR A 34 -1.31 -29.52 -10.16
C THR A 34 -0.21 -28.53 -10.49
N PHE A 35 0.52 -28.06 -9.46
CA PHE A 35 1.66 -27.18 -9.64
C PHE A 35 2.86 -27.74 -8.85
N THR A 36 3.91 -28.11 -9.57
CA THR A 36 5.08 -28.83 -9.03
C THR A 36 6.38 -28.28 -9.62
N LEU A 37 7.51 -28.79 -9.14
CA LEU A 37 8.84 -28.43 -9.58
C LEU A 37 9.48 -29.57 -10.37
N SER A 38 10.22 -29.25 -11.43
CA SER A 38 11.26 -30.12 -11.99
C SER A 38 12.64 -29.57 -11.66
N ASP A 39 13.69 -30.26 -12.10
CA ASP A 39 15.07 -29.82 -11.90
C ASP A 39 15.42 -28.51 -12.64
N SER A 40 14.58 -28.03 -13.53
CA SER A 40 14.88 -26.86 -14.36
C SER A 40 13.72 -25.86 -14.51
N THR A 41 12.47 -26.28 -14.29
CA THR A 41 11.30 -25.42 -14.55
C THR A 41 10.13 -25.76 -13.61
N PHE A 42 9.17 -24.86 -13.50
CA PHE A 42 7.88 -25.14 -12.92
C PHE A 42 7.07 -26.06 -13.85
N LEU A 43 6.21 -26.86 -13.26
CA LEU A 43 5.26 -27.72 -13.97
C LEU A 43 3.83 -27.40 -13.57
N LEU A 44 3.00 -27.07 -14.53
CA LEU A 44 1.55 -26.96 -14.38
C LEU A 44 0.90 -28.14 -15.13
N ASP A 45 0.17 -28.98 -14.42
CA ASP A 45 -0.41 -30.22 -14.96
C ASP A 45 0.64 -31.11 -15.68
N ASN A 46 1.81 -31.24 -15.05
CA ASN A 46 2.97 -31.95 -15.56
C ASN A 46 3.56 -31.40 -16.88
N LYS A 47 3.17 -30.18 -17.29
CA LYS A 47 3.74 -29.51 -18.47
C LYS A 47 4.65 -28.35 -18.01
N PRO A 48 5.75 -28.08 -18.71
CA PRO A 48 6.60 -26.94 -18.43
C PRO A 48 5.81 -25.64 -18.40
N PHE A 49 5.98 -24.85 -17.35
CA PHE A 49 5.27 -23.60 -17.13
C PHE A 49 6.23 -22.50 -16.71
N GLN A 50 6.47 -21.54 -17.59
CA GLN A 50 7.24 -20.35 -17.26
C GLN A 50 6.29 -19.28 -16.70
N ILE A 51 6.54 -18.82 -15.49
CA ILE A 51 5.76 -17.75 -14.86
C ILE A 51 6.21 -16.42 -15.47
N VAL A 52 5.25 -15.71 -16.05
CA VAL A 52 5.37 -14.30 -16.44
C VAL A 52 4.34 -13.53 -15.63
N SER A 53 4.78 -13.02 -14.49
CA SER A 53 3.94 -12.37 -13.50
C SER A 53 4.17 -10.86 -13.45
N GLY A 54 3.18 -10.14 -12.93
CA GLY A 54 3.30 -8.74 -12.58
C GLY A 54 2.64 -8.42 -11.25
N GLU A 55 3.30 -7.62 -10.45
CA GLU A 55 2.82 -7.21 -9.13
C GLU A 55 1.73 -6.16 -9.25
N ILE A 56 0.61 -6.37 -8.56
CA ILE A 56 -0.47 -5.41 -8.35
C ILE A 56 -0.85 -5.44 -6.87
N HIS A 57 -0.73 -4.32 -6.19
CA HIS A 57 -1.19 -4.21 -4.80
C HIS A 57 -2.68 -3.84 -4.77
N TYR A 58 -3.54 -4.79 -4.40
CA TYR A 58 -5.01 -4.61 -4.39
C TYR A 58 -5.48 -3.33 -3.67
N PRO A 59 -4.90 -2.87 -2.53
CA PRO A 59 -5.40 -1.68 -1.85
C PRO A 59 -5.00 -0.36 -2.53
N ARG A 60 -4.04 -0.39 -3.46
CA ARG A 60 -3.66 0.77 -4.28
C ARG A 60 -4.56 0.99 -5.49
N VAL A 61 -5.49 0.08 -5.73
CA VAL A 61 -6.44 0.10 -6.86
C VAL A 61 -7.86 0.11 -6.31
N PRO A 62 -8.80 0.95 -6.81
CA PRO A 62 -10.20 0.82 -6.45
C PRO A 62 -10.72 -0.58 -6.74
N ARG A 63 -11.52 -1.15 -5.82
CA ARG A 63 -12.07 -2.51 -5.98
C ARG A 63 -12.76 -2.70 -7.35
N GLU A 64 -13.52 -1.71 -7.76
CA GLU A 64 -14.28 -1.72 -9.00
C GLU A 64 -13.39 -1.78 -10.25
N ALA A 65 -12.12 -1.39 -10.11
CA ALA A 65 -11.14 -1.40 -11.20
C ALA A 65 -10.26 -2.66 -11.23
N TRP A 66 -10.33 -3.57 -10.25
CA TRP A 66 -9.49 -4.78 -10.19
C TRP A 66 -9.59 -5.62 -11.45
N ARG A 67 -10.82 -5.90 -11.91
CA ARG A 67 -11.05 -6.70 -13.13
C ARG A 67 -10.41 -6.08 -14.36
N HIS A 68 -10.48 -4.76 -14.50
CA HIS A 68 -9.82 -4.08 -15.61
C HIS A 68 -8.29 -4.29 -15.57
N ARG A 69 -7.67 -4.22 -14.39
CA ARG A 69 -6.21 -4.45 -14.23
C ARG A 69 -5.83 -5.89 -14.59
N MET A 70 -6.68 -6.89 -14.24
CA MET A 70 -6.47 -8.28 -14.63
C MET A 70 -6.55 -8.47 -16.15
N LYS A 71 -7.54 -7.84 -16.81
CA LYS A 71 -7.63 -7.86 -18.28
C LYS A 71 -6.40 -7.23 -18.95
N MET A 72 -5.91 -6.12 -18.43
CA MET A 72 -4.68 -5.49 -18.91
C MET A 72 -3.47 -6.40 -18.73
N ALA A 73 -3.36 -7.10 -17.59
CA ALA A 73 -2.31 -8.08 -17.35
C ALA A 73 -2.33 -9.22 -18.39
N ARG A 74 -3.50 -9.80 -18.64
CA ARG A 74 -3.68 -10.81 -19.72
C ARG A 74 -3.31 -10.26 -21.08
N ALA A 75 -3.73 -9.03 -21.37
CA ALA A 75 -3.42 -8.38 -22.65
C ALA A 75 -1.92 -8.12 -22.82
N MET A 76 -1.17 -7.81 -21.76
CA MET A 76 0.29 -7.70 -21.85
C MET A 76 0.98 -9.07 -22.05
N GLY A 77 0.31 -10.16 -21.75
CA GLY A 77 0.84 -11.53 -21.85
C GLY A 77 1.26 -12.14 -20.53
N LEU A 78 0.87 -11.53 -19.40
CA LEU A 78 1.05 -12.14 -18.10
C LEU A 78 0.13 -13.36 -17.96
N ASN A 79 0.63 -14.40 -17.31
CA ASN A 79 -0.13 -15.59 -16.94
C ASN A 79 -0.38 -15.66 -15.43
N THR A 80 0.24 -14.79 -14.67
CA THR A 80 0.22 -14.77 -13.21
C THR A 80 0.23 -13.33 -12.70
N ILE A 81 -0.34 -13.11 -11.50
CA ILE A 81 -0.28 -11.85 -10.76
C ILE A 81 0.39 -12.10 -9.42
N GLY A 82 1.34 -11.24 -9.04
CA GLY A 82 1.86 -11.15 -7.68
C GLY A 82 1.08 -10.13 -6.85
N THR A 83 0.89 -10.39 -5.56
CA THR A 83 0.37 -9.39 -4.64
C THR A 83 0.85 -9.61 -3.22
N TYR A 84 1.24 -8.53 -2.53
CA TYR A 84 1.39 -8.51 -1.08
C TYR A 84 0.04 -8.52 -0.37
N VAL A 85 0.06 -8.94 0.90
CA VAL A 85 -1.07 -8.79 1.83
C VAL A 85 -0.61 -7.95 3.01
N PHE A 86 -1.33 -6.88 3.30
CA PHE A 86 -0.91 -5.84 4.23
C PHE A 86 -1.56 -6.05 5.61
N TRP A 87 -0.82 -6.49 6.60
CA TRP A 87 -1.34 -6.79 7.93
C TRP A 87 -2.08 -5.60 8.56
N ASN A 88 -1.53 -4.38 8.45
CA ASN A 88 -2.12 -3.18 9.04
C ASN A 88 -3.51 -2.80 8.48
N LEU A 89 -3.84 -3.27 7.26
CA LEU A 89 -5.18 -3.11 6.68
C LEU A 89 -6.16 -4.15 7.21
N HIS A 90 -5.67 -5.39 7.38
CA HIS A 90 -6.51 -6.50 7.80
C HIS A 90 -6.70 -6.58 9.32
N GLU A 91 -5.82 -5.97 10.10
CA GLU A 91 -5.91 -5.87 11.55
C GLU A 91 -5.54 -4.45 12.02
N PRO A 92 -6.36 -3.44 11.66
CA PRO A 92 -6.09 -2.04 12.01
C PRO A 92 -6.11 -1.77 13.51
N GLU A 93 -6.83 -2.56 14.26
CA GLU A 93 -6.84 -2.61 15.72
C GLU A 93 -6.67 -4.07 16.16
N LYS A 94 -5.94 -4.28 17.23
CA LYS A 94 -5.60 -5.63 17.73
C LYS A 94 -6.83 -6.53 17.86
N ASN A 95 -6.80 -7.70 17.26
CA ASN A 95 -7.88 -8.70 17.17
C ASN A 95 -9.16 -8.22 16.45
N LYS A 96 -9.10 -7.12 15.68
CA LYS A 96 -10.21 -6.67 14.84
C LYS A 96 -9.83 -6.80 13.37
N PHE A 97 -10.28 -7.89 12.76
CA PHE A 97 -9.97 -8.20 11.36
C PHE A 97 -10.97 -7.60 10.40
N ASP A 98 -10.47 -7.09 9.26
CA ASP A 98 -11.25 -6.55 8.15
C ASP A 98 -10.79 -7.16 6.82
N PHE A 99 -11.68 -7.90 6.18
CA PHE A 99 -11.53 -8.49 4.84
C PHE A 99 -12.64 -8.00 3.90
N GLY A 100 -13.27 -6.85 4.20
CA GLY A 100 -14.35 -6.30 3.41
C GLY A 100 -13.93 -5.15 2.47
N GLY A 101 -14.80 -4.80 1.53
CA GLY A 101 -14.61 -3.66 0.64
C GLY A 101 -13.31 -3.74 -0.16
N ASN A 102 -12.46 -2.72 -0.05
CA ASN A 102 -11.17 -2.68 -0.75
C ASN A 102 -10.11 -3.59 -0.08
N ASN A 103 -10.40 -4.17 1.10
CA ASN A 103 -9.55 -5.14 1.80
C ASN A 103 -9.92 -6.60 1.47
N ASP A 104 -10.88 -6.85 0.58
CA ASP A 104 -11.32 -8.20 0.18
C ASP A 104 -10.32 -8.86 -0.77
N ILE A 105 -9.19 -9.30 -0.20
CA ILE A 105 -8.13 -9.99 -0.95
C ILE A 105 -8.60 -11.31 -1.55
N ALA A 106 -9.55 -12.00 -0.92
CA ALA A 106 -10.09 -13.24 -1.45
C ALA A 106 -10.84 -13.00 -2.77
N GLU A 107 -11.64 -11.93 -2.85
CA GLU A 107 -12.30 -11.52 -4.08
C GLU A 107 -11.30 -11.09 -5.17
N PHE A 108 -10.23 -10.38 -4.80
CA PHE A 108 -9.16 -10.02 -5.74
C PHE A 108 -8.55 -11.27 -6.39
N VAL A 109 -8.25 -12.30 -5.59
CA VAL A 109 -7.74 -13.60 -6.07
C VAL A 109 -8.76 -14.33 -6.97
N LYS A 110 -10.05 -14.31 -6.61
CA LYS A 110 -11.11 -14.91 -7.44
C LYS A 110 -11.27 -14.20 -8.79
N ILE A 111 -11.23 -12.85 -8.80
CA ILE A 111 -11.27 -12.06 -10.04
C ILE A 111 -10.08 -12.41 -10.94
N ALA A 112 -8.87 -12.59 -10.37
CA ALA A 112 -7.73 -13.07 -11.14
C ALA A 112 -7.99 -14.43 -11.79
N LYS A 113 -8.60 -15.37 -11.06
CA LYS A 113 -9.00 -16.70 -11.59
C LYS A 113 -9.99 -16.58 -12.76
N GLU A 114 -11.01 -15.76 -12.59
CA GLU A 114 -12.05 -15.54 -13.61
C GLU A 114 -11.48 -14.94 -14.90
N GLU A 115 -10.44 -14.10 -14.79
CA GLU A 115 -9.73 -13.54 -15.94
C GLU A 115 -8.60 -14.46 -16.46
N GLY A 116 -8.51 -15.71 -15.94
CA GLY A 116 -7.53 -16.71 -16.39
C GLY A 116 -6.10 -16.45 -15.94
N LEU A 117 -5.92 -15.86 -14.77
CA LEU A 117 -4.63 -15.57 -14.15
C LEU A 117 -4.39 -16.44 -12.92
N TRP A 118 -3.17 -16.93 -12.79
CA TRP A 118 -2.67 -17.50 -11.55
C TRP A 118 -2.22 -16.41 -10.58
N VAL A 119 -2.00 -16.78 -9.31
CA VAL A 119 -1.60 -15.82 -8.27
C VAL A 119 -0.37 -16.32 -7.52
N ILE A 120 0.59 -15.42 -7.32
CA ILE A 120 1.67 -15.54 -6.33
C ILE A 120 1.26 -14.71 -5.13
N LEU A 121 1.09 -15.35 -3.98
CA LEU A 121 0.68 -14.70 -2.75
C LEU A 121 1.90 -14.35 -1.90
N ARG A 122 1.97 -13.12 -1.40
CA ARG A 122 3.08 -12.59 -0.58
C ARG A 122 2.55 -12.09 0.77
N PRO A 123 2.11 -13.00 1.68
CA PRO A 123 1.28 -12.68 2.84
C PRO A 123 2.06 -12.55 4.14
N SER A 124 3.38 -12.48 4.10
CA SER A 124 4.19 -12.33 5.30
C SER A 124 3.88 -11.04 6.05
N PRO A 125 4.07 -11.00 7.37
CA PRO A 125 3.79 -9.82 8.19
C PRO A 125 4.49 -8.56 7.74
N TYR A 126 5.71 -8.70 7.24
CA TYR A 126 6.53 -7.64 6.66
C TYR A 126 6.51 -7.73 5.14
N VAL A 127 6.14 -6.64 4.50
CA VAL A 127 6.06 -6.54 3.05
C VAL A 127 6.93 -5.44 2.44
N CYS A 128 7.51 -4.54 3.20
CA CYS A 128 8.21 -3.34 2.73
C CYS A 128 7.29 -2.44 1.87
N ALA A 129 7.30 -2.61 0.57
CA ALA A 129 6.34 -2.10 -0.43
C ALA A 129 6.12 -0.58 -0.40
N GLU A 130 7.06 0.21 0.14
CA GLU A 130 6.90 1.66 0.38
C GLU A 130 5.58 1.97 1.10
N TRP A 131 5.19 1.04 1.94
CA TRP A 131 3.95 1.05 2.71
C TRP A 131 4.20 1.38 4.17
N GLU A 132 3.26 2.06 4.80
CA GLU A 132 3.30 2.46 6.21
C GLU A 132 3.77 1.31 7.10
N PHE A 133 4.86 1.50 7.82
CA PHE A 133 5.49 0.54 8.72
C PHE A 133 5.85 -0.81 8.07
N GLY A 134 6.06 -0.83 6.72
CA GLY A 134 6.32 -2.07 5.99
C GLY A 134 5.18 -3.09 6.06
N GLY A 135 3.94 -2.64 6.26
CA GLY A 135 2.75 -3.47 6.39
C GLY A 135 2.37 -3.85 7.82
N TYR A 136 3.22 -3.59 8.80
CA TYR A 136 2.91 -3.87 10.20
C TYR A 136 1.82 -2.94 10.76
N PRO A 137 0.92 -3.41 11.63
CA PRO A 137 0.02 -2.54 12.36
C PRO A 137 0.76 -1.75 13.45
N TYR A 138 0.41 -0.47 13.60
CA TYR A 138 1.06 0.46 14.53
C TYR A 138 1.07 -0.01 15.98
N TRP A 139 0.02 -0.73 16.39
CA TRP A 139 -0.16 -1.18 17.78
C TRP A 139 0.91 -2.18 18.24
N LEU A 140 1.65 -2.82 17.32
CA LEU A 140 2.83 -3.61 17.69
C LEU A 140 3.91 -2.78 18.40
N GLN A 141 3.98 -1.47 18.14
CA GLN A 141 4.92 -0.58 18.85
C GLN A 141 4.49 -0.22 20.27
N ASN A 142 3.26 -0.56 20.67
CA ASN A 142 2.77 -0.41 22.04
C ASN A 142 3.14 -1.62 22.91
N GLU A 143 3.46 -2.76 22.31
CA GLU A 143 3.86 -3.97 23.03
C GLU A 143 5.30 -3.83 23.53
N LYS A 144 5.45 -3.78 24.85
CA LYS A 144 6.76 -3.56 25.49
C LYS A 144 7.70 -4.73 25.23
N GLY A 145 8.86 -4.46 24.67
CA GLY A 145 9.90 -5.45 24.41
C GLY A 145 9.68 -6.29 23.14
N LEU A 146 8.61 -6.04 22.38
CA LEU A 146 8.34 -6.74 21.13
C LEU A 146 9.42 -6.41 20.07
N ILE A 147 9.94 -7.45 19.44
CA ILE A 147 10.93 -7.35 18.36
C ILE A 147 10.37 -8.07 17.14
N VAL A 148 10.02 -7.30 16.11
CA VAL A 148 9.54 -7.86 14.84
C VAL A 148 10.62 -8.64 14.10
N ARG A 149 10.22 -9.53 13.19
CA ARG A 149 11.12 -10.34 12.37
C ARG A 149 12.13 -11.14 13.21
N SER A 150 11.69 -11.66 14.33
CA SER A 150 12.52 -12.41 15.29
C SER A 150 11.74 -13.56 15.96
N LYS A 151 12.43 -14.34 16.78
CA LYS A 151 11.81 -15.38 17.61
C LYS A 151 11.20 -14.87 18.91
N GLU A 152 11.03 -13.55 19.06
CA GLU A 152 10.42 -12.99 20.26
C GLU A 152 8.98 -13.50 20.39
N SER A 153 8.63 -14.00 21.56
CA SER A 153 7.43 -14.80 21.79
C SER A 153 6.13 -14.05 21.59
N GLN A 154 6.07 -12.76 21.99
CA GLN A 154 4.88 -11.94 21.81
C GLN A 154 4.66 -11.62 20.34
N TYR A 155 5.73 -11.29 19.59
CA TYR A 155 5.65 -11.10 18.16
C TYR A 155 5.14 -12.35 17.43
N LEU A 156 5.70 -13.52 17.74
CA LEU A 156 5.27 -14.78 17.13
C LEU A 156 3.81 -15.11 17.43
N LYS A 157 3.31 -14.77 18.62
CA LYS A 157 1.91 -14.95 19.00
C LYS A 157 0.98 -14.07 18.16
N GLU A 158 1.29 -12.78 18.00
CA GLU A 158 0.50 -11.86 17.18
C GLU A 158 0.57 -12.28 15.69
N TYR A 159 1.75 -12.65 15.21
CA TYR A 159 1.93 -13.18 13.86
C TYR A 159 1.07 -14.44 13.63
N GLN A 160 1.09 -15.40 14.56
CA GLN A 160 0.26 -16.61 14.44
C GLN A 160 -1.23 -16.28 14.37
N THR A 161 -1.68 -15.29 15.14
CA THR A 161 -3.07 -14.85 15.14
C THR A 161 -3.46 -14.28 13.78
N TYR A 162 -2.63 -13.37 13.23
CA TYR A 162 -2.82 -12.79 11.90
C TYR A 162 -2.83 -13.84 10.80
N ILE A 163 -1.79 -14.69 10.72
CA ILE A 163 -1.67 -15.65 9.61
C ILE A 163 -2.78 -16.72 9.64
N LYS A 164 -3.29 -17.09 10.84
CA LYS A 164 -4.45 -17.97 10.96
C LYS A 164 -5.74 -17.32 10.47
N ALA A 165 -5.94 -16.02 10.75
CA ALA A 165 -7.08 -15.29 10.23
C ALA A 165 -7.02 -15.23 8.69
N LEU A 166 -5.85 -14.87 8.16
CA LEU A 166 -5.62 -14.82 6.71
C LEU A 166 -5.77 -16.19 6.03
N GLY A 167 -5.31 -17.26 6.68
CA GLY A 167 -5.43 -18.64 6.19
C GLY A 167 -6.87 -19.07 5.98
N LYS A 168 -7.81 -18.63 6.81
CA LYS A 168 -9.25 -18.91 6.64
C LYS A 168 -9.80 -18.35 5.32
N GLU A 169 -9.31 -17.16 4.93
CA GLU A 169 -9.75 -16.48 3.71
C GLU A 169 -9.07 -17.04 2.45
N LEU A 170 -7.78 -17.36 2.51
CA LEU A 170 -6.97 -17.60 1.32
C LEU A 170 -6.51 -19.05 1.14
N ALA A 171 -6.40 -19.85 2.19
CA ALA A 171 -5.99 -21.24 2.05
C ALA A 171 -6.93 -22.07 1.13
N PRO A 172 -8.26 -21.85 1.12
CA PRO A 172 -9.17 -22.51 0.17
C PRO A 172 -8.91 -22.17 -1.29
N LEU A 173 -8.22 -21.03 -1.56
CA LEU A 173 -7.98 -20.53 -2.92
C LEU A 173 -6.65 -21.03 -3.52
N GLN A 174 -5.93 -21.92 -2.83
CA GLN A 174 -4.73 -22.57 -3.36
C GLN A 174 -5.08 -23.54 -4.49
N ILE A 175 -4.15 -23.72 -5.43
CA ILE A 175 -4.30 -24.63 -6.57
C ILE A 175 -4.62 -26.06 -6.12
N SER A 176 -4.05 -26.53 -5.03
CA SER A 176 -4.34 -27.84 -4.43
C SER A 176 -5.80 -28.01 -3.97
N ASN A 177 -6.53 -26.92 -3.78
CA ASN A 177 -7.93 -26.88 -3.37
C ASN A 177 -8.86 -26.42 -4.53
N GLY A 178 -8.36 -26.46 -5.77
CA GLY A 178 -9.11 -26.00 -6.95
C GLY A 178 -9.12 -24.48 -7.16
N GLY A 179 -8.34 -23.73 -6.38
CA GLY A 179 -8.12 -22.29 -6.56
C GLY A 179 -7.04 -21.98 -7.60
N ASN A 180 -6.49 -20.76 -7.53
CA ASN A 180 -5.49 -20.26 -8.47
C ASN A 180 -4.21 -19.70 -7.79
N ILE A 181 -4.03 -19.87 -6.49
CA ILE A 181 -2.77 -19.51 -5.82
C ILE A 181 -1.76 -20.62 -6.07
N LEU A 182 -0.70 -20.32 -6.84
CA LEU A 182 0.35 -21.27 -7.22
C LEU A 182 1.37 -21.48 -6.10
N MET A 183 1.88 -20.36 -5.55
CA MET A 183 2.92 -20.37 -4.55
C MET A 183 2.84 -19.18 -3.61
N ILE A 184 3.53 -19.28 -2.48
CA ILE A 184 3.41 -18.37 -1.36
C ILE A 184 4.80 -17.99 -0.87
N GLN A 185 5.04 -16.70 -0.74
CA GLN A 185 6.29 -16.15 -0.22
C GLN A 185 6.35 -16.23 1.30
N VAL A 186 7.47 -16.70 1.83
CA VAL A 186 7.82 -16.68 3.24
C VAL A 186 8.80 -15.54 3.48
N GLU A 187 8.42 -14.60 4.35
CA GLU A 187 9.17 -13.37 4.64
C GLU A 187 9.35 -12.46 3.41
N ASN A 188 10.08 -11.37 3.53
CA ASN A 188 10.48 -10.51 2.42
C ASN A 188 11.85 -9.93 2.68
N GLU A 189 12.83 -10.23 1.79
CA GLU A 189 14.20 -9.74 1.89
C GLU A 189 14.80 -9.89 3.30
N TYR A 190 14.56 -11.07 3.90
CA TYR A 190 15.00 -11.32 5.27
C TYR A 190 16.52 -11.29 5.42
N GLY A 191 17.24 -11.69 4.37
CA GLY A 191 18.69 -11.67 4.35
C GLY A 191 19.31 -10.28 4.50
N SER A 192 18.60 -9.23 4.05
CA SER A 192 19.01 -7.83 4.26
C SER A 192 18.74 -7.33 5.69
N TYR A 193 17.94 -8.07 6.48
CA TYR A 193 17.59 -7.73 7.86
C TYR A 193 18.33 -8.60 8.89
N SER A 194 18.39 -9.93 8.64
CA SER A 194 18.97 -10.92 9.55
C SER A 194 19.34 -12.22 8.82
N ASN A 195 19.85 -13.21 9.55
CA ASN A 195 20.20 -14.53 9.03
C ASN A 195 19.70 -15.69 9.92
N ASP A 196 18.69 -15.45 10.77
CA ASP A 196 18.16 -16.45 11.72
C ASP A 196 17.31 -17.50 11.00
N LYS A 197 17.90 -18.65 10.68
CA LYS A 197 17.23 -19.77 10.00
C LYS A 197 16.13 -20.43 10.85
N GLU A 198 16.25 -20.39 12.18
CA GLU A 198 15.20 -20.91 13.07
C GLU A 198 13.93 -20.04 12.97
N TYR A 199 14.10 -18.72 12.92
CA TYR A 199 12.97 -17.82 12.68
C TYR A 199 12.27 -18.12 11.33
N LEU A 200 13.04 -18.32 10.26
CA LEU A 200 12.47 -18.69 8.95
C LEU A 200 11.75 -20.05 9.00
N ALA A 201 12.29 -21.02 9.72
CA ALA A 201 11.65 -22.33 9.92
C ALA A 201 10.33 -22.21 10.72
N ILE A 202 10.28 -21.32 11.72
CA ILE A 202 9.05 -21.00 12.45
C ILE A 202 8.02 -20.37 11.50
N ASN A 203 8.41 -19.44 10.63
CA ASN A 203 7.52 -18.87 9.61
C ASN A 203 6.91 -19.97 8.73
N GLN A 204 7.75 -20.86 8.18
CA GLN A 204 7.27 -21.99 7.37
C GLN A 204 6.23 -22.83 8.14
N LYS A 205 6.49 -23.13 9.41
CA LYS A 205 5.56 -23.87 10.27
C LYS A 205 4.24 -23.12 10.46
N LEU A 206 4.28 -21.83 10.77
CA LEU A 206 3.08 -21.00 10.95
C LEU A 206 2.22 -20.95 9.69
N PHE A 207 2.84 -20.85 8.49
CA PHE A 207 2.13 -20.93 7.22
C PHE A 207 1.41 -22.27 7.06
N ARG A 208 2.10 -23.39 7.33
CA ARG A 208 1.50 -24.74 7.26
C ARG A 208 0.33 -24.90 8.23
N GLU A 209 0.50 -24.42 9.47
CA GLU A 209 -0.57 -24.46 10.51
C GLU A 209 -1.78 -23.58 10.13
N ALA A 210 -1.58 -22.52 9.35
CA ALA A 210 -2.63 -21.66 8.82
C ALA A 210 -3.33 -22.26 7.57
N GLY A 211 -2.90 -23.44 7.10
CA GLY A 211 -3.50 -24.13 5.95
C GLY A 211 -2.83 -23.84 4.61
N PHE A 212 -1.72 -23.08 4.59
CA PHE A 212 -0.98 -22.83 3.37
C PHE A 212 -0.06 -24.00 3.01
N ASN A 213 -0.60 -24.97 2.27
CA ASN A 213 0.07 -26.23 1.90
C ASN A 213 0.75 -26.21 0.54
N GLY A 214 0.57 -25.14 -0.25
CA GLY A 214 1.18 -24.95 -1.57
C GLY A 214 2.70 -24.80 -1.52
N LEU A 215 3.31 -24.56 -2.69
CA LEU A 215 4.74 -24.30 -2.83
C LEU A 215 5.13 -23.03 -2.06
N LEU A 216 6.13 -23.13 -1.19
CA LEU A 216 6.70 -21.99 -0.46
C LEU A 216 8.05 -21.59 -1.06
N TYR A 217 8.35 -20.29 -1.06
CA TYR A 217 9.63 -19.75 -1.50
C TYR A 217 10.10 -18.59 -0.61
N THR A 218 11.41 -18.31 -0.62
CA THR A 218 12.01 -17.09 -0.04
C THR A 218 12.58 -16.23 -1.16
N CYS A 219 12.67 -14.92 -0.97
CA CYS A 219 13.29 -14.02 -1.93
C CYS A 219 14.14 -12.96 -1.25
N ASP A 220 15.31 -12.69 -1.82
CA ASP A 220 16.28 -11.72 -1.31
C ASP A 220 17.08 -11.11 -2.46
N PRO A 221 17.70 -9.91 -2.28
CA PRO A 221 18.69 -9.39 -3.18
C PRO A 221 19.89 -10.36 -3.34
N GLU A 222 20.58 -10.28 -4.46
CA GLU A 222 21.73 -11.16 -4.77
C GLU A 222 22.76 -11.25 -3.64
N SER A 223 23.09 -10.12 -3.01
CA SER A 223 24.08 -10.02 -1.93
C SER A 223 23.67 -10.76 -0.65
N ASP A 224 22.38 -10.90 -0.41
CA ASP A 224 21.82 -11.38 0.85
C ASP A 224 21.03 -12.69 0.71
N LEU A 225 21.01 -13.25 -0.52
CA LEU A 225 20.22 -14.43 -0.87
C LEU A 225 20.51 -15.64 0.04
N GLU A 226 21.77 -15.90 0.34
CA GLU A 226 22.17 -17.01 1.22
C GLU A 226 21.68 -16.79 2.67
N LYS A 227 21.71 -15.54 3.15
CA LYS A 227 21.25 -15.20 4.50
C LYS A 227 19.74 -15.37 4.66
N GLY A 228 18.94 -14.98 3.65
CA GLY A 228 17.48 -15.06 3.69
C GLY A 228 16.91 -16.39 3.23
N TYR A 229 17.69 -17.26 2.59
CA TYR A 229 17.22 -18.56 2.13
C TYR A 229 17.03 -19.57 3.27
N LEU A 230 15.94 -20.34 3.24
CA LEU A 230 15.70 -21.48 4.10
C LEU A 230 15.82 -22.77 3.28
N PRO A 231 16.76 -23.71 3.59
CA PRO A 231 16.87 -24.99 2.89
C PRO A 231 15.55 -25.76 2.88
N GLY A 232 15.19 -26.29 1.71
CA GLY A 232 13.92 -26.99 1.49
C GLY A 232 12.78 -26.10 0.96
N LEU A 233 12.96 -24.79 0.92
CA LEU A 233 12.10 -23.88 0.15
C LEU A 233 12.73 -23.57 -1.21
N LEU A 234 11.97 -23.00 -2.13
CA LEU A 234 12.51 -22.49 -3.39
C LEU A 234 13.22 -21.16 -3.13
N PRO A 235 14.53 -21.01 -3.49
CA PRO A 235 15.17 -19.69 -3.48
C PRO A 235 14.73 -18.86 -4.69
N ALA A 236 14.37 -17.60 -4.50
CA ALA A 236 14.10 -16.63 -5.54
C ALA A 236 14.94 -15.37 -5.32
N ILE A 237 15.26 -14.64 -6.39
CA ILE A 237 16.15 -13.49 -6.33
C ILE A 237 15.41 -12.20 -6.66
N ASN A 238 15.75 -11.10 -5.97
CA ASN A 238 15.21 -9.76 -6.25
C ASN A 238 16.27 -8.90 -6.95
N GLY A 239 15.83 -8.05 -7.90
CA GLY A 239 16.64 -7.00 -8.50
C GLY A 239 17.76 -7.44 -9.44
N GLN A 240 17.88 -8.74 -9.75
CA GLN A 240 18.93 -9.26 -10.64
C GLN A 240 18.32 -9.67 -11.99
N ASP A 241 18.85 -9.14 -13.09
CA ASP A 241 18.37 -9.40 -14.46
C ASP A 241 19.39 -10.07 -15.39
N ASN A 242 20.57 -10.44 -14.87
CA ASN A 242 21.56 -11.22 -15.62
C ASN A 242 21.26 -12.72 -15.49
N PRO A 243 20.90 -13.44 -16.58
CA PRO A 243 20.48 -14.83 -16.52
C PRO A 243 21.52 -15.78 -15.93
N GLU A 244 22.82 -15.57 -16.23
CA GLU A 244 23.89 -16.43 -15.72
C GLU A 244 24.09 -16.27 -14.22
N ILE A 245 23.99 -15.06 -13.72
CA ILE A 245 24.06 -14.78 -12.27
C ILE A 245 22.88 -15.41 -11.56
N VAL A 246 21.65 -15.19 -12.04
CA VAL A 246 20.43 -15.77 -11.47
C VAL A 246 20.52 -17.28 -11.38
N LYS A 247 20.86 -17.95 -12.51
CA LYS A 247 20.99 -19.41 -12.54
C LYS A 247 22.08 -19.93 -11.61
N ARG A 248 23.24 -19.30 -11.61
CA ARG A 248 24.35 -19.70 -10.74
C ARG A 248 23.98 -19.60 -9.27
N LYS A 249 23.43 -18.46 -8.84
CA LYS A 249 23.08 -18.21 -7.44
C LYS A 249 22.00 -19.18 -6.93
N ILE A 250 20.93 -19.38 -7.70
CA ILE A 250 19.87 -20.31 -7.34
C ILE A 250 20.39 -21.75 -7.28
N ARG A 251 21.17 -22.19 -8.28
CA ARG A 251 21.78 -23.54 -8.27
C ARG A 251 22.66 -23.80 -7.06
N THR A 252 23.45 -22.82 -6.65
CA THR A 252 24.30 -22.94 -5.46
C THR A 252 23.52 -23.29 -4.21
N LEU A 253 22.30 -22.74 -4.04
CA LEU A 253 21.46 -22.96 -2.87
C LEU A 253 20.51 -24.16 -3.03
N ASN A 254 20.11 -24.48 -4.26
CA ASN A 254 19.09 -25.48 -4.57
C ASN A 254 19.68 -26.81 -5.10
N GLY A 255 20.82 -27.22 -4.61
CA GLY A 255 21.41 -28.50 -4.97
C GLY A 255 21.73 -28.68 -6.45
N GLY A 256 22.14 -27.63 -7.15
CA GLY A 256 22.46 -27.62 -8.57
C GLY A 256 21.25 -27.45 -9.51
N LYS A 257 20.04 -27.30 -8.97
CA LYS A 257 18.78 -27.34 -9.71
C LYS A 257 18.11 -25.96 -9.79
N GLY A 258 17.14 -25.83 -10.72
CA GLY A 258 16.11 -24.80 -10.75
C GLY A 258 14.84 -25.26 -10.03
N PRO A 259 13.67 -24.70 -10.34
CA PRO A 259 13.43 -23.64 -11.32
C PRO A 259 14.08 -22.31 -10.94
N PHE A 260 14.18 -21.41 -11.92
CA PHE A 260 14.78 -20.07 -11.73
C PHE A 260 13.67 -19.03 -11.70
N PHE A 261 13.68 -18.19 -10.66
CA PHE A 261 12.65 -17.17 -10.44
C PHE A 261 13.24 -15.86 -9.92
N ILE A 262 12.93 -14.78 -10.64
CA ILE A 262 13.16 -13.41 -10.19
C ILE A 262 11.86 -12.93 -9.57
N ALA A 263 11.80 -12.89 -8.24
CA ALA A 263 10.58 -12.58 -7.50
C ALA A 263 10.24 -11.08 -7.53
N GLU A 264 11.24 -10.22 -7.77
CA GLU A 264 11.05 -8.82 -8.08
C GLU A 264 12.03 -8.41 -9.20
N TRP A 265 11.47 -8.21 -10.39
CA TRP A 265 12.17 -7.67 -11.54
C TRP A 265 11.79 -6.19 -11.70
N TYR A 266 12.76 -5.28 -11.57
CA TYR A 266 12.52 -3.84 -11.47
C TYR A 266 12.69 -3.13 -12.82
N PRO A 267 11.60 -2.78 -13.54
CA PRO A 267 11.68 -1.98 -14.78
C PRO A 267 11.73 -0.48 -14.52
N ALA A 268 11.59 -0.03 -13.27
CA ALA A 268 11.64 1.35 -12.82
C ALA A 268 11.74 1.44 -11.28
N TRP A 269 11.33 2.58 -10.68
CA TRP A 269 11.42 2.84 -9.25
C TRP A 269 10.31 3.77 -8.75
N PHE A 270 10.16 3.89 -7.42
CA PHE A 270 9.17 4.75 -6.76
C PHE A 270 9.71 6.17 -6.47
N ASP A 271 8.80 7.08 -6.16
CA ASP A 271 9.09 8.46 -5.81
C ASP A 271 8.95 8.75 -4.32
N TRP A 272 9.64 9.80 -3.85
CA TRP A 272 9.45 10.38 -2.53
C TRP A 272 9.45 11.91 -2.59
N TRP A 273 8.80 12.52 -1.61
CA TRP A 273 8.62 13.97 -1.56
C TRP A 273 9.95 14.72 -1.53
N GLY A 274 10.12 15.64 -2.48
CA GLY A 274 11.31 16.49 -2.61
C GLY A 274 12.41 15.90 -3.50
N ALA A 275 12.20 14.75 -4.12
CA ALA A 275 13.12 14.15 -5.09
C ALA A 275 12.55 14.22 -6.52
N PRO A 276 13.40 14.14 -7.56
CA PRO A 276 12.93 14.03 -8.94
C PRO A 276 12.06 12.80 -9.17
N HIS A 277 11.09 12.91 -10.08
CA HIS A 277 10.31 11.79 -10.53
C HIS A 277 11.18 10.75 -11.26
N HIS A 278 11.07 9.49 -10.88
CA HIS A 278 11.78 8.39 -11.52
C HIS A 278 11.10 7.98 -12.81
N THR A 279 11.86 8.07 -13.91
CA THR A 279 11.44 7.57 -15.22
C THR A 279 12.59 6.89 -15.92
N VAL A 280 12.33 5.76 -16.56
CA VAL A 280 13.33 5.01 -17.33
C VAL A 280 12.75 4.63 -18.69
N PRO A 281 13.43 4.96 -19.81
CA PRO A 281 12.97 4.54 -21.14
C PRO A 281 12.79 3.02 -21.24
N ALA A 282 11.69 2.59 -21.84
CA ALA A 282 11.34 1.16 -21.96
C ALA A 282 12.42 0.35 -22.67
N GLU A 283 13.14 0.96 -23.62
CA GLU A 283 14.23 0.34 -24.39
C GLU A 283 15.34 -0.23 -23.53
N GLN A 284 15.61 0.39 -22.38
CA GLN A 284 16.65 -0.10 -21.45
C GLN A 284 16.32 -1.47 -20.85
N TYR A 285 15.03 -1.84 -20.84
CA TYR A 285 14.55 -3.08 -20.22
C TYR A 285 14.06 -4.13 -21.23
N THR A 286 13.76 -3.78 -22.48
CA THR A 286 13.27 -4.73 -23.50
C THR A 286 14.27 -5.86 -23.76
N GLY A 287 15.56 -5.53 -23.91
CA GLY A 287 16.61 -6.54 -24.09
C GLY A 287 16.86 -7.41 -22.86
N LYS A 288 16.75 -6.83 -21.67
CA LYS A 288 16.87 -7.55 -20.40
C LYS A 288 15.71 -8.53 -20.22
N LEU A 289 14.47 -8.09 -20.46
CA LEU A 289 13.28 -8.94 -20.42
C LEU A 289 13.40 -10.10 -21.42
N ASP A 290 13.79 -9.81 -22.67
CA ASP A 290 13.99 -10.82 -23.71
C ASP A 290 15.03 -11.88 -23.29
N SER A 291 16.16 -11.45 -22.73
CA SER A 291 17.25 -12.33 -22.27
C SER A 291 16.79 -13.24 -21.13
N VAL A 292 16.07 -12.71 -20.17
CA VAL A 292 15.57 -13.45 -19.01
C VAL A 292 14.53 -14.50 -19.45
N LEU A 293 13.57 -14.12 -20.30
CA LEU A 293 12.54 -15.02 -20.79
C LEU A 293 13.13 -16.12 -21.68
N LYS A 294 14.06 -15.77 -22.60
CA LYS A 294 14.80 -16.72 -23.45
C LYS A 294 15.60 -17.74 -22.64
N ALA A 295 16.11 -17.33 -21.49
CA ALA A 295 16.85 -18.21 -20.58
C ALA A 295 15.94 -19.17 -19.78
N GLY A 296 14.62 -19.13 -19.96
CA GLY A 296 13.64 -19.94 -19.22
C GLY A 296 13.49 -19.51 -17.75
N ILE A 297 13.84 -18.28 -17.41
CA ILE A 297 13.71 -17.72 -16.06
C ILE A 297 12.32 -17.14 -15.91
N SER A 298 11.61 -17.53 -14.87
CA SER A 298 10.33 -16.94 -14.48
C SER A 298 10.55 -15.60 -13.79
N ILE A 299 9.61 -14.66 -13.98
CA ILE A 299 9.69 -13.32 -13.40
C ILE A 299 8.39 -12.89 -12.73
N ASN A 300 8.51 -12.01 -11.74
CA ASN A 300 7.43 -11.15 -11.25
C ASN A 300 7.86 -9.69 -11.43
N MET A 301 7.21 -8.97 -12.33
CA MET A 301 7.53 -7.57 -12.66
C MET A 301 7.05 -6.66 -11.53
N TYR A 302 7.98 -6.02 -10.86
CA TYR A 302 7.70 -5.12 -9.75
C TYR A 302 8.01 -3.66 -10.14
N MET A 303 7.05 -2.83 -10.46
CA MET A 303 5.59 -3.05 -10.52
C MET A 303 5.14 -3.24 -11.97
N PHE A 304 4.12 -4.09 -12.17
CA PHE A 304 3.31 -4.05 -13.39
C PHE A 304 2.30 -2.90 -13.34
N HIS A 305 1.70 -2.68 -12.17
CA HIS A 305 0.81 -1.56 -11.89
C HIS A 305 0.99 -1.09 -10.46
N GLY A 306 1.49 0.12 -10.30
CA GLY A 306 1.70 0.70 -8.98
C GLY A 306 0.43 1.21 -8.32
N GLY A 307 -0.36 2.01 -9.03
CA GLY A 307 -1.57 2.66 -8.51
C GLY A 307 -1.30 3.82 -7.56
N SER A 308 -2.17 4.04 -6.58
CA SER A 308 -2.09 5.16 -5.63
C SER A 308 -2.06 4.68 -4.19
N THR A 309 -1.12 5.17 -3.40
CA THR A 309 -1.13 4.98 -1.94
C THR A 309 -2.04 6.02 -1.31
N ARG A 310 -3.18 5.55 -0.80
CA ARG A 310 -4.27 6.38 -0.28
C ARG A 310 -4.25 6.44 1.23
N ASP A 311 -5.13 7.28 1.79
CA ASP A 311 -5.23 7.52 3.22
C ASP A 311 -3.87 7.95 3.82
N PHE A 312 -3.41 7.27 4.83
CA PHE A 312 -2.13 7.51 5.50
C PHE A 312 -1.14 6.35 5.28
N MET A 313 -1.32 5.57 4.21
CA MET A 313 -0.58 4.33 4.00
C MET A 313 0.80 4.51 3.35
N ASN A 314 1.22 5.73 3.08
CA ASN A 314 2.58 6.00 2.63
C ASN A 314 3.60 5.60 3.68
N GLY A 315 4.60 4.83 3.28
CA GLY A 315 5.78 4.56 4.08
C GLY A 315 6.85 5.63 3.94
N ALA A 316 8.02 5.35 4.45
CA ALA A 316 9.20 6.18 4.27
C ALA A 316 10.47 5.33 4.32
N ASN A 317 11.50 5.72 3.59
CA ASN A 317 12.85 5.19 3.78
C ASN A 317 13.64 6.09 4.74
N ALA A 318 14.52 5.49 5.53
CA ALA A 318 15.50 6.21 6.33
C ALA A 318 16.68 5.29 6.59
N LYS A 319 17.88 5.76 6.23
CA LYS A 319 19.14 5.14 6.63
C LYS A 319 19.49 5.72 7.98
N ASP A 320 19.40 5.00 9.06
CA ASP A 320 19.49 5.48 10.45
C ASP A 320 18.35 6.45 10.82
N THR A 321 18.60 7.74 10.92
CA THR A 321 17.59 8.77 11.22
C THR A 321 17.44 9.82 10.13
N THR A 322 18.42 9.94 9.24
CA THR A 322 18.48 10.93 8.16
C THR A 322 19.29 10.38 6.96
N PRO A 323 18.93 10.69 5.70
CA PRO A 323 17.73 11.40 5.31
C PRO A 323 16.47 10.55 5.58
N TYR A 324 15.38 11.24 5.84
CA TYR A 324 14.05 10.66 5.93
C TYR A 324 13.30 10.97 4.63
N GLU A 325 12.88 9.94 3.92
CA GLU A 325 12.34 10.00 2.56
C GLU A 325 10.89 9.48 2.54
N PRO A 326 9.88 10.32 2.89
CA PRO A 326 8.48 9.92 2.86
C PRO A 326 7.99 9.80 1.41
N GLN A 327 7.33 8.68 1.09
CA GLN A 327 6.82 8.38 -0.25
C GLN A 327 5.67 9.28 -0.66
N THR A 328 5.56 9.54 -1.97
CA THR A 328 4.42 10.25 -2.59
C THR A 328 3.13 9.45 -2.53
N SER A 329 1.98 10.10 -2.74
CA SER A 329 0.70 9.38 -2.83
C SER A 329 0.55 8.64 -4.15
N SER A 330 1.02 9.18 -5.27
CA SER A 330 1.15 8.40 -6.50
C SER A 330 2.21 7.31 -6.30
N TYR A 331 1.85 6.09 -6.60
CA TYR A 331 2.77 4.97 -6.71
C TYR A 331 2.87 4.56 -8.18
N ASP A 332 2.93 5.56 -9.06
CA ASP A 332 3.00 5.37 -10.53
C ASP A 332 4.12 4.40 -10.91
N TYR A 333 5.28 4.50 -10.24
CA TYR A 333 6.42 3.61 -10.38
C TYR A 333 7.04 3.61 -11.78
N ASP A 334 6.59 4.49 -12.68
CA ASP A 334 6.89 4.42 -14.12
C ASP A 334 6.62 3.00 -14.66
N ALA A 335 5.53 2.40 -14.21
CA ALA A 335 5.13 1.02 -14.49
C ALA A 335 4.56 0.86 -15.92
N PRO A 336 4.41 -0.39 -16.43
CA PRO A 336 3.71 -0.65 -17.69
C PRO A 336 2.28 -0.13 -17.73
N LEU A 337 1.56 -0.11 -16.60
CA LEU A 337 0.29 0.61 -16.48
C LEU A 337 0.49 1.89 -15.66
N ASP A 338 -0.04 3.02 -16.17
CA ASP A 338 -0.09 4.25 -15.42
C ASP A 338 -1.01 4.15 -14.18
N GLU A 339 -1.07 5.17 -13.34
CA GLU A 339 -1.88 5.21 -12.12
C GLU A 339 -3.37 4.95 -12.38
N ALA A 340 -3.91 5.37 -13.54
CA ALA A 340 -5.28 5.10 -13.96
C ALA A 340 -5.48 3.69 -14.54
N GLY A 341 -4.39 2.97 -14.82
CA GLY A 341 -4.39 1.63 -15.38
C GLY A 341 -4.44 1.60 -16.91
N ASN A 342 -4.03 2.66 -17.56
CA ASN A 342 -3.89 2.73 -19.00
C ASN A 342 -2.53 2.17 -19.44
N ALA A 343 -2.49 1.61 -20.64
CA ALA A 343 -1.24 1.12 -21.23
C ALA A 343 -0.29 2.27 -21.54
N THR A 344 0.95 2.17 -21.04
CA THR A 344 2.05 3.08 -21.36
C THR A 344 2.85 2.57 -22.56
N ASP A 345 3.84 3.34 -23.00
CA ASP A 345 4.82 2.87 -24.00
C ASP A 345 5.56 1.60 -23.53
N LYS A 346 5.89 1.56 -22.23
CA LYS A 346 6.53 0.41 -21.59
C LYS A 346 5.67 -0.86 -21.69
N PHE A 347 4.35 -0.73 -21.48
CA PHE A 347 3.39 -1.82 -21.66
C PHE A 347 3.45 -2.40 -23.08
N MET A 348 3.38 -1.54 -24.09
CA MET A 348 3.35 -1.98 -25.49
C MET A 348 4.66 -2.67 -25.91
N LYS A 349 5.80 -2.15 -25.47
CA LYS A 349 7.11 -2.72 -25.76
C LYS A 349 7.34 -4.05 -25.04
N PHE A 350 6.95 -4.16 -23.78
CA PHE A 350 7.06 -5.42 -23.03
C PHE A 350 6.09 -6.48 -23.56
N ARG A 351 4.88 -6.09 -23.94
CA ARG A 351 3.95 -6.97 -24.66
C ARG A 351 4.58 -7.56 -25.91
N ALA A 352 5.24 -6.73 -26.72
CA ALA A 352 5.91 -7.18 -27.94
C ALA A 352 7.07 -8.15 -27.65
N VAL A 353 7.79 -7.97 -26.54
CA VAL A 353 8.81 -8.94 -26.09
C VAL A 353 8.14 -10.24 -25.68
N ILE A 354 7.15 -10.22 -24.80
CA ILE A 354 6.49 -11.42 -24.28
C ILE A 354 5.85 -12.22 -25.42
N GLN A 355 5.23 -11.56 -26.40
CA GLN A 355 4.63 -12.22 -27.58
C GLN A 355 5.61 -13.14 -28.32
N ARG A 356 6.91 -12.76 -28.40
CA ARG A 356 7.94 -13.57 -29.07
C ARG A 356 8.29 -14.87 -28.34
N HIS A 357 7.98 -14.93 -27.04
CA HIS A 357 8.26 -16.10 -26.19
C HIS A 357 7.06 -17.02 -25.98
N LEU A 358 5.90 -16.67 -26.56
CA LEU A 358 4.72 -17.55 -26.51
C LEU A 358 4.87 -18.77 -27.44
N PRO A 359 4.19 -19.88 -27.12
CA PRO A 359 4.09 -21.02 -28.03
C PRO A 359 3.62 -20.60 -29.42
N VAL A 360 4.12 -21.29 -30.45
CA VAL A 360 3.76 -21.03 -31.85
C VAL A 360 2.24 -21.11 -32.02
N GLY A 361 1.65 -20.09 -32.63
CA GLY A 361 0.21 -19.98 -32.87
C GLY A 361 -0.61 -19.37 -31.71
N GLN A 362 0.01 -19.14 -30.55
CA GLN A 362 -0.67 -18.41 -29.46
C GLN A 362 -0.60 -16.90 -29.70
N VAL A 363 -1.76 -16.26 -29.65
CA VAL A 363 -1.92 -14.80 -29.81
C VAL A 363 -2.38 -14.21 -28.50
N LEU A 364 -1.79 -13.07 -28.11
CA LEU A 364 -2.23 -12.33 -26.93
C LEU A 364 -3.61 -11.69 -27.16
N PRO A 365 -4.44 -11.60 -26.10
CA PRO A 365 -5.70 -10.86 -26.17
C PRO A 365 -5.49 -9.42 -26.65
N GLU A 366 -6.50 -8.83 -27.25
CA GLU A 366 -6.52 -7.42 -27.61
C GLU A 366 -6.33 -6.53 -26.35
N VAL A 367 -5.58 -5.45 -26.50
CA VAL A 367 -5.37 -4.49 -25.40
C VAL A 367 -6.65 -3.67 -25.21
N PRO A 368 -7.28 -3.71 -24.03
CA PRO A 368 -8.42 -2.86 -23.74
C PRO A 368 -8.07 -1.39 -24.01
N ALA A 369 -9.02 -0.64 -24.57
CA ALA A 369 -8.83 0.79 -24.82
C ALA A 369 -8.53 1.55 -23.52
N ASN A 370 -7.65 2.53 -23.61
CA ASN A 370 -7.37 3.41 -22.48
C ASN A 370 -8.65 4.11 -22.00
N LYS A 371 -8.79 4.24 -20.70
CA LYS A 371 -9.93 4.94 -20.09
C LYS A 371 -9.88 6.42 -20.44
N PRO A 372 -11.03 7.05 -20.77
CA PRO A 372 -11.06 8.48 -20.98
C PRO A 372 -10.77 9.24 -19.68
N SER A 373 -10.10 10.35 -19.81
CA SER A 373 -9.93 11.34 -18.74
C SER A 373 -10.68 12.63 -19.06
N MET A 374 -10.94 13.47 -18.05
CA MET A 374 -11.68 14.72 -18.23
C MET A 374 -11.05 15.86 -17.45
N VAL A 375 -11.24 17.07 -17.98
CA VAL A 375 -10.98 18.32 -17.28
C VAL A 375 -12.23 18.68 -16.47
N ILE A 376 -12.04 19.02 -15.19
CA ILE A 376 -13.07 19.64 -14.36
C ILE A 376 -12.71 21.11 -14.22
N PRO A 377 -13.61 22.03 -14.60
CA PRO A 377 -13.41 23.46 -14.37
C PRO A 377 -13.24 23.78 -12.88
N ALA A 378 -12.97 25.04 -12.55
CA ALA A 378 -12.70 25.44 -11.17
C ALA A 378 -13.77 24.96 -10.18
N ILE A 379 -13.36 24.09 -9.27
CA ILE A 379 -14.14 23.63 -8.11
C ILE A 379 -13.91 24.65 -6.99
N ARG A 380 -14.99 25.27 -6.51
CA ARG A 380 -14.91 26.25 -5.42
C ARG A 380 -15.21 25.61 -4.07
N LEU A 381 -14.37 25.88 -3.07
CA LEU A 381 -14.52 25.42 -1.69
C LEU A 381 -15.13 26.54 -0.84
N GLN A 382 -16.46 26.56 -0.75
CA GLN A 382 -17.24 27.68 -0.23
C GLN A 382 -17.39 27.69 1.29
N ALA A 383 -17.12 26.59 1.95
CA ALA A 383 -17.24 26.45 3.39
C ALA A 383 -15.94 25.96 4.01
N ALA A 384 -15.67 26.33 5.26
CA ALA A 384 -14.47 25.92 5.96
C ALA A 384 -14.69 25.80 7.47
N ILE A 385 -13.73 25.17 8.15
CA ILE A 385 -13.59 25.09 9.59
C ILE A 385 -12.09 25.14 9.95
N LYS A 386 -11.72 25.92 10.96
CA LYS A 386 -10.35 25.87 11.50
C LYS A 386 -10.10 24.52 12.16
N LEU A 387 -8.92 23.98 11.98
CA LEU A 387 -8.54 22.77 12.69
C LEU A 387 -8.58 22.99 14.22
N ALA A 388 -8.23 24.19 14.68
CA ALA A 388 -8.31 24.60 16.08
C ALA A 388 -9.74 24.60 16.65
N ASP A 389 -10.77 24.80 15.83
CA ASP A 389 -12.19 24.74 16.27
C ASP A 389 -12.67 23.31 16.52
N LEU A 390 -11.88 22.31 16.13
CA LEU A 390 -12.15 20.88 16.31
C LEU A 390 -11.45 20.29 17.54
N LEU A 391 -10.72 21.08 18.31
CA LEU A 391 -10.09 20.62 19.55
C LEU A 391 -11.21 20.21 20.55
N THR A 392 -11.19 18.94 20.95
CA THR A 392 -12.16 18.34 21.88
C THR A 392 -11.49 18.09 23.23
N THR A 393 -11.81 16.98 23.88
CA THR A 393 -11.19 16.60 25.15
C THR A 393 -9.75 16.16 24.93
N PRO A 394 -8.74 16.82 25.55
CA PRO A 394 -7.35 16.42 25.42
C PRO A 394 -7.03 15.19 26.26
N VAL A 395 -5.93 14.54 25.89
CA VAL A 395 -5.18 13.69 26.81
C VAL A 395 -4.13 14.59 27.47
N HIS A 396 -4.17 14.69 28.81
CA HIS A 396 -3.21 15.50 29.56
C HIS A 396 -2.04 14.64 30.04
N SER A 397 -0.81 15.18 29.94
CA SER A 397 0.41 14.55 30.47
C SER A 397 1.47 15.59 30.76
N LEU A 398 2.34 15.30 31.72
CA LEU A 398 3.47 16.15 32.06
C LEU A 398 4.46 16.33 30.88
N LYS A 399 4.61 15.28 30.05
CA LYS A 399 5.46 15.25 28.84
C LYS A 399 4.62 14.96 27.60
N PRO A 400 5.10 15.38 26.40
CA PRO A 400 4.47 14.97 25.15
C PRO A 400 4.41 13.45 25.03
N MET A 401 3.28 12.93 24.54
CA MET A 401 3.09 11.51 24.23
C MET A 401 3.21 11.27 22.73
N THR A 402 3.68 10.10 22.34
CA THR A 402 3.73 9.68 20.94
C THR A 402 2.34 9.34 20.41
N PHE A 403 2.20 9.20 19.08
CA PHE A 403 0.94 8.71 18.47
C PHE A 403 0.56 7.35 19.04
N GLU A 404 1.54 6.47 19.18
CA GLU A 404 1.35 5.12 19.70
C GLU A 404 0.86 5.15 21.16
N ASP A 405 1.46 5.97 22.01
CA ASP A 405 1.05 6.11 23.43
C ASP A 405 -0.37 6.70 23.55
N LEU A 406 -0.80 7.50 22.55
CA LEU A 406 -2.16 8.03 22.43
C LEU A 406 -3.15 7.03 21.78
N ASN A 407 -2.71 5.82 21.42
CA ASN A 407 -3.49 4.86 20.63
C ASN A 407 -4.06 5.50 19.35
N GLN A 408 -3.21 6.21 18.59
CA GLN A 408 -3.53 6.78 17.30
C GLN A 408 -2.55 6.26 16.24
N ALA A 409 -3.07 5.63 15.20
CA ALA A 409 -2.27 5.08 14.11
C ALA A 409 -1.67 6.16 13.22
N TYR A 410 -2.53 7.03 12.71
CA TYR A 410 -2.26 7.92 11.58
C TYR A 410 -2.79 9.33 11.83
N GLY A 411 -2.56 10.25 10.88
CA GLY A 411 -3.10 11.60 10.89
C GLY A 411 -2.21 12.58 11.61
N PHE A 412 -2.81 13.34 12.50
CA PHE A 412 -2.13 14.45 13.18
C PHE A 412 -2.39 14.39 14.68
N VAL A 413 -1.45 14.92 15.47
CA VAL A 413 -1.64 15.22 16.89
C VAL A 413 -1.33 16.69 17.11
N TRP A 414 -2.25 17.37 17.79
CA TRP A 414 -2.08 18.74 18.21
C TRP A 414 -1.63 18.74 19.67
N TYR A 415 -0.44 19.26 19.93
CA TYR A 415 0.16 19.43 21.25
C TYR A 415 0.00 20.86 21.68
N ARG A 416 -0.48 21.14 22.90
CA ARG A 416 -0.66 22.46 23.47
C ARG A 416 -0.02 22.54 24.84
N THR A 417 0.72 23.62 25.10
CA THR A 417 1.18 24.01 26.45
C THR A 417 1.24 25.51 26.58
N GLN A 418 1.49 26.02 27.77
CA GLN A 418 1.63 27.44 28.08
C GLN A 418 3.08 27.77 28.41
N LEU A 419 3.54 28.95 27.97
CA LEU A 419 4.87 29.49 28.20
C LEU A 419 4.78 30.84 28.87
N GLU A 420 5.79 31.20 29.68
CA GLU A 420 6.02 32.57 30.08
C GLU A 420 6.76 33.33 28.98
N GLY A 421 6.10 34.37 28.44
CA GLY A 421 6.65 35.21 27.38
C GLY A 421 7.63 36.30 27.87
N GLY A 422 7.80 37.34 27.04
CA GLY A 422 8.70 38.46 27.34
C GLY A 422 10.18 38.19 27.03
N LYS A 423 10.50 37.08 26.35
CA LYS A 423 11.88 36.69 26.01
C LYS A 423 12.01 36.16 24.58
N THR A 424 13.23 36.22 24.08
CA THR A 424 13.63 35.55 22.83
C THR A 424 14.40 34.29 23.18
N GLY A 425 14.12 33.18 22.44
CA GLY A 425 14.79 31.91 22.67
C GLY A 425 14.57 30.94 21.55
N ILE A 426 15.26 29.83 21.64
CA ILE A 426 15.10 28.71 20.69
C ILE A 426 14.07 27.73 21.28
N LEU A 427 13.01 27.50 20.54
CA LEU A 427 12.14 26.31 20.70
C LEU A 427 12.86 25.15 20.07
N LYS A 428 13.12 24.08 20.83
CA LYS A 428 13.72 22.85 20.32
C LYS A 428 12.83 21.67 20.64
N ILE A 429 12.54 20.85 19.63
CA ILE A 429 11.70 19.65 19.73
C ILE A 429 12.57 18.42 19.48
N LYS A 430 13.10 17.82 20.55
CA LYS A 430 13.90 16.61 20.43
C LYS A 430 13.04 15.44 19.92
N GLY A 431 13.47 14.83 18.80
CA GLY A 431 12.78 13.68 18.25
C GLY A 431 11.43 14.00 17.59
N LEU A 432 11.34 15.11 16.86
CA LEU A 432 10.18 15.41 16.01
C LEU A 432 10.01 14.31 14.93
N ARG A 433 8.79 13.77 14.82
CA ARG A 433 8.38 12.71 13.87
C ARG A 433 6.99 13.00 13.32
N ASP A 434 6.82 13.69 12.16
CA ASP A 434 7.88 14.04 11.18
C ASP A 434 7.84 15.54 10.79
N TYR A 435 6.65 16.15 10.65
CA TYR A 435 6.43 17.52 10.18
C TYR A 435 5.59 18.28 11.18
N ALA A 436 6.01 19.47 11.58
CA ALA A 436 5.31 20.26 12.59
C ALA A 436 5.00 21.68 12.10
N VAL A 437 3.74 22.11 12.31
CA VAL A 437 3.34 23.51 12.22
C VAL A 437 3.33 24.08 13.63
N ILE A 438 4.16 25.11 13.85
CA ILE A 438 4.31 25.78 15.15
C ILE A 438 3.44 27.03 15.15
N MET A 439 2.61 27.17 16.17
CA MET A 439 1.74 28.34 16.34
C MET A 439 1.91 28.96 17.73
N ILE A 440 1.87 30.28 17.78
CA ILE A 440 1.93 31.08 19.02
C ILE A 440 0.66 31.90 19.10
N ASN A 441 -0.12 31.71 20.19
CA ASN A 441 -1.43 32.34 20.38
C ASN A 441 -2.33 32.21 19.13
N GLY A 442 -2.36 31.01 18.54
CA GLY A 442 -3.14 30.69 17.36
C GLY A 442 -2.60 31.23 16.03
N LYS A 443 -1.44 31.88 15.99
CA LYS A 443 -0.81 32.38 14.76
C LYS A 443 0.42 31.54 14.41
N ARG A 444 0.54 31.16 13.14
CA ARG A 444 1.70 30.37 12.67
C ARG A 444 3.01 31.16 12.89
N ALA A 445 3.93 30.55 13.62
CA ALA A 445 5.27 31.06 13.90
C ALA A 445 6.34 30.42 13.00
N GLY A 446 6.13 29.19 12.57
CA GLY A 446 7.07 28.48 11.70
C GLY A 446 6.68 27.05 11.41
N ILE A 447 7.56 26.36 10.72
CA ILE A 447 7.44 24.96 10.32
C ILE A 447 8.76 24.27 10.65
N LEU A 448 8.69 23.02 11.10
CA LEU A 448 9.83 22.13 11.27
C LEU A 448 9.63 20.86 10.44
N ASP A 449 10.64 20.49 9.67
CA ASP A 449 10.59 19.36 8.73
C ASP A 449 11.74 18.38 9.01
N ARG A 450 11.41 17.18 9.41
CA ARG A 450 12.38 16.11 9.68
C ARG A 450 13.27 15.77 8.48
N ARG A 451 12.77 15.91 7.24
CA ARG A 451 13.57 15.64 6.03
C ARG A 451 14.82 16.50 5.98
N ASN A 452 14.73 17.73 6.48
CA ASN A 452 15.80 18.72 6.53
C ASN A 452 16.52 18.74 7.89
N ALA A 453 16.32 17.73 8.73
CA ALA A 453 16.84 17.67 10.10
C ALA A 453 16.48 18.90 10.97
N GLN A 454 15.36 19.56 10.66
CA GLN A 454 14.90 20.73 11.41
C GLN A 454 14.19 20.27 12.68
N ASP A 455 14.76 20.62 13.83
CA ASP A 455 14.22 20.32 15.16
C ASP A 455 14.06 21.56 16.04
N SER A 456 14.36 22.75 15.51
CA SER A 456 14.40 24.00 16.31
C SER A 456 13.97 25.22 15.51
N LEU A 457 13.40 26.20 16.24
CA LEU A 457 12.91 27.49 15.71
C LEU A 457 13.20 28.61 16.69
N SER A 458 13.75 29.73 16.21
CA SER A 458 13.91 30.94 17.02
C SER A 458 12.56 31.65 17.16
N LEU A 459 12.17 31.96 18.40
CA LEU A 459 10.91 32.63 18.74
C LEU A 459 11.18 33.85 19.59
N LYS A 460 10.45 34.95 19.27
CA LYS A 460 10.37 36.16 20.12
C LYS A 460 8.95 36.22 20.68
N LEU A 461 8.79 35.98 21.99
CA LEU A 461 7.50 35.95 22.66
C LEU A 461 7.17 37.30 23.28
N ALA A 462 5.90 37.74 23.10
CA ALA A 462 5.36 38.89 23.78
C ALA A 462 5.31 38.66 25.30
N PRO A 463 5.36 39.73 26.14
CA PRO A 463 5.20 39.59 27.59
C PRO A 463 3.88 38.93 27.98
N GLY A 464 3.87 38.20 29.11
CA GLY A 464 2.70 37.50 29.67
C GLY A 464 2.63 36.06 29.26
N LYS A 465 1.53 35.38 29.59
CA LYS A 465 1.31 33.98 29.23
C LYS A 465 1.07 33.82 27.75
N VAL A 466 1.70 32.85 27.14
CA VAL A 466 1.67 32.56 25.71
C VAL A 466 1.28 31.10 25.52
N VAL A 467 0.31 30.84 24.64
CA VAL A 467 -0.07 29.49 24.23
C VAL A 467 0.84 29.05 23.09
N LEU A 468 1.54 27.94 23.29
CA LEU A 468 2.27 27.23 22.24
C LEU A 468 1.42 26.05 21.74
N ASP A 469 1.18 26.05 20.46
CA ASP A 469 0.55 24.94 19.74
C ASP A 469 1.52 24.33 18.74
N ILE A 470 1.63 23.00 18.72
CA ILE A 470 2.45 22.24 17.79
C ILE A 470 1.56 21.18 17.11
N LEU A 471 1.22 21.38 15.85
CA LEU A 471 0.51 20.38 15.06
C LEU A 471 1.51 19.48 14.36
N VAL A 472 1.59 18.22 14.76
CA VAL A 472 2.52 17.23 14.18
C VAL A 472 1.80 16.26 13.26
N GLU A 473 2.35 16.08 12.05
CA GLU A 473 1.91 15.10 11.06
C GLU A 473 2.79 13.85 11.09
N ASN A 474 2.16 12.67 11.01
CA ASN A 474 2.81 11.42 10.64
C ASN A 474 2.92 11.35 9.10
N LEU A 475 4.12 11.54 8.56
CA LEU A 475 4.39 11.44 7.12
C LEU A 475 4.48 10.00 6.59
N GLY A 476 4.65 9.04 7.47
CA GLY A 476 4.80 7.61 7.19
C GLY A 476 5.87 6.97 8.09
N ARG A 477 5.57 5.81 8.68
CA ARG A 477 6.61 5.05 9.41
C ARG A 477 7.57 4.41 8.43
N VAL A 478 8.80 4.26 8.86
CA VAL A 478 9.85 3.61 8.05
C VAL A 478 9.40 2.20 7.66
N ASN A 479 9.53 1.89 6.36
CA ASN A 479 9.12 0.61 5.78
C ASN A 479 10.28 -0.34 5.53
N TYR A 480 11.54 0.12 5.58
CA TYR A 480 12.71 -0.69 5.27
C TYR A 480 13.88 -0.40 6.22
N GLY A 481 14.64 -1.46 6.55
CA GLY A 481 15.87 -1.39 7.31
C GLY A 481 15.73 -1.71 8.81
N PRO A 482 16.84 -1.62 9.58
CA PRO A 482 16.92 -2.10 10.96
C PRO A 482 16.15 -1.21 11.96
N ASN A 483 15.71 -0.03 11.54
CA ASN A 483 15.09 0.96 12.41
C ASN A 483 13.56 0.89 12.47
N LEU A 484 12.95 -0.19 11.95
CA LEU A 484 11.49 -0.36 11.93
C LEU A 484 10.81 -0.06 13.29
N LEU A 485 11.28 -0.65 14.38
CA LEU A 485 10.69 -0.43 15.72
C LEU A 485 11.10 0.87 16.40
N LYS A 486 12.06 1.62 15.85
CA LYS A 486 12.54 2.87 16.44
C LYS A 486 11.87 4.11 15.83
N ASN A 487 10.67 3.95 15.29
CA ASN A 487 10.02 4.98 14.48
C ASN A 487 8.59 5.31 14.97
N LYS A 488 8.44 5.48 16.27
CA LYS A 488 7.23 6.09 16.86
C LYS A 488 7.02 7.49 16.30
N LYS A 489 5.76 7.92 16.22
CA LYS A 489 5.35 9.20 15.61
C LYS A 489 4.96 10.24 16.65
N GLY A 490 4.98 11.52 16.23
CA GLY A 490 4.72 12.66 17.12
C GLY A 490 5.99 13.27 17.70
N ILE A 491 5.95 13.62 18.96
CA ILE A 491 7.10 14.13 19.72
C ILE A 491 7.61 12.98 20.60
N THR A 492 8.82 12.49 20.32
CA THR A 492 9.38 11.30 20.99
C THR A 492 10.39 11.65 22.08
N GLY A 493 10.65 12.92 22.32
CA GLY A 493 11.59 13.43 23.34
C GLY A 493 11.11 14.71 23.96
N ASP A 494 12.01 15.39 24.64
CA ASP A 494 11.68 16.61 25.36
C ASP A 494 11.52 17.80 24.40
N VAL A 495 10.68 18.75 24.80
CA VAL A 495 10.53 20.06 24.15
C VAL A 495 11.08 21.13 25.10
N THR A 496 11.96 21.97 24.61
CA THR A 496 12.57 23.04 25.40
C THR A 496 12.36 24.40 24.75
N PHE A 497 12.21 25.47 25.56
CA PHE A 497 12.26 26.86 25.10
C PHE A 497 13.31 27.63 25.92
N ALA A 498 14.24 28.28 25.21
CA ALA A 498 15.35 28.99 25.84
C ALA A 498 16.12 28.14 26.87
N GLY A 499 16.28 26.84 26.60
CA GLY A 499 16.96 25.87 27.45
C GLY A 499 16.11 25.29 28.60
N THR A 500 14.87 25.74 28.81
CA THR A 500 13.98 25.24 29.85
C THR A 500 13.02 24.18 29.24
N GLU A 501 12.91 23.02 29.87
CA GLU A 501 11.95 21.98 29.47
C GLU A 501 10.51 22.46 29.68
N LEU A 502 9.67 22.21 28.68
CA LEU A 502 8.25 22.52 28.72
C LEU A 502 7.47 21.32 29.22
N GLN A 503 6.53 21.55 30.13
CA GLN A 503 5.71 20.56 30.79
C GLN A 503 4.22 20.90 30.65
N ASP A 504 3.35 20.04 31.17
CA ASP A 504 1.89 20.21 31.20
C ASP A 504 1.28 20.36 29.80
N TRP A 505 1.27 19.23 29.09
CA TRP A 505 0.80 19.13 27.70
C TRP A 505 -0.62 18.61 27.61
N ASP A 506 -1.42 19.30 26.84
CA ASP A 506 -2.70 18.82 26.33
C ASP A 506 -2.54 18.34 24.89
N MET A 507 -2.92 17.09 24.62
CA MET A 507 -2.78 16.46 23.31
C MET A 507 -4.15 16.10 22.73
N PHE A 508 -4.40 16.56 21.49
CA PHE A 508 -5.66 16.35 20.78
C PHE A 508 -5.41 15.50 19.54
N LYS A 509 -6.24 14.48 19.36
CA LYS A 509 -6.09 13.47 18.29
C LYS A 509 -6.88 13.86 17.04
N PHE A 510 -6.25 13.80 15.87
CA PHE A 510 -6.87 14.00 14.56
C PHE A 510 -6.60 12.80 13.62
N PRO A 511 -7.28 11.67 13.83
CA PRO A 511 -7.12 10.49 12.95
C PRO A 511 -7.83 10.63 11.61
N PHE A 512 -8.73 11.60 11.43
CA PHE A 512 -9.53 11.86 10.22
C PHE A 512 -10.24 10.63 9.63
N LYS A 513 -10.73 9.74 10.48
CA LYS A 513 -11.55 8.58 10.05
C LYS A 513 -12.89 9.01 9.44
N GLU A 514 -13.50 10.10 9.95
CA GLU A 514 -14.85 10.58 9.59
C GLU A 514 -14.86 12.09 9.30
N VAL A 515 -14.44 12.47 8.08
CA VAL A 515 -14.44 13.90 7.68
C VAL A 515 -15.82 14.43 7.29
N LYS A 516 -16.75 13.55 6.88
CA LYS A 516 -18.11 13.93 6.45
C LYS A 516 -18.97 14.52 7.56
N SER A 517 -18.71 14.14 8.81
CA SER A 517 -19.47 14.59 9.98
C SER A 517 -19.11 16.01 10.44
N LEU A 518 -18.06 16.62 9.87
CA LEU A 518 -17.60 17.95 10.25
C LEU A 518 -18.61 19.03 9.89
N LYS A 519 -18.81 19.99 10.80
CA LYS A 519 -19.76 21.12 10.63
C LYS A 519 -19.03 22.33 10.04
N PHE A 520 -19.14 22.51 8.74
CA PHE A 520 -18.51 23.61 8.01
C PHE A 520 -19.32 24.90 8.09
N LYS A 521 -18.63 26.05 8.10
CA LYS A 521 -19.23 27.40 8.10
C LYS A 521 -19.03 28.05 6.73
N PRO A 522 -20.10 28.57 6.07
CA PRO A 522 -19.95 29.33 4.82
C PRO A 522 -19.19 30.65 5.04
N GLY A 523 -18.53 31.15 4.00
CA GLY A 523 -17.90 32.49 4.00
C GLY A 523 -16.72 32.66 4.95
N TYR A 524 -16.08 31.58 5.37
CA TYR A 524 -14.95 31.63 6.29
C TYR A 524 -13.71 32.30 5.66
N HIS A 525 -13.18 33.33 6.32
CA HIS A 525 -11.90 33.95 5.96
C HIS A 525 -10.76 33.30 6.77
N ALA A 526 -9.71 32.91 6.03
CA ALA A 526 -8.55 32.26 6.62
C ALA A 526 -7.61 33.26 7.34
N ASP A 527 -7.04 32.81 8.44
CA ASP A 527 -6.13 33.58 9.30
C ASP A 527 -4.74 32.95 9.46
N HIS A 528 -4.25 32.32 8.40
CA HIS A 528 -2.94 31.62 8.35
C HIS A 528 -2.78 30.44 9.31
N THR A 529 -3.91 29.84 9.74
CA THR A 529 -3.92 28.61 10.54
C THR A 529 -4.40 27.41 9.69
N PRO A 530 -4.07 26.16 10.07
CA PRO A 530 -4.56 24.97 9.39
C PRO A 530 -6.10 24.97 9.29
N VAL A 531 -6.62 24.67 8.10
CA VAL A 531 -8.04 24.74 7.76
C VAL A 531 -8.49 23.50 7.01
N ILE A 532 -9.74 23.09 7.22
CA ILE A 532 -10.42 22.11 6.38
C ILE A 532 -11.48 22.86 5.57
N ARG A 533 -11.44 22.70 4.25
CA ARG A 533 -12.39 23.33 3.32
C ARG A 533 -13.29 22.32 2.67
N LYS A 534 -14.50 22.73 2.36
CA LYS A 534 -15.51 21.91 1.70
C LYS A 534 -16.12 22.65 0.51
N GLY A 535 -16.35 21.91 -0.56
CA GLY A 535 -17.09 22.36 -1.72
C GLY A 535 -17.90 21.23 -2.36
N THR A 536 -18.73 21.62 -3.34
CA THR A 536 -19.41 20.67 -4.22
C THR A 536 -19.21 21.09 -5.67
N PHE A 537 -19.28 20.12 -6.57
CA PHE A 537 -19.21 20.34 -8.00
C PHE A 537 -20.13 19.38 -8.75
N MET A 538 -20.68 19.86 -9.88
CA MET A 538 -21.63 19.12 -10.69
C MET A 538 -20.93 18.48 -11.90
N LEU A 539 -21.27 17.22 -12.19
CA LEU A 539 -20.77 16.51 -13.36
C LEU A 539 -21.93 15.95 -14.20
N ASP A 540 -21.97 16.29 -15.47
CA ASP A 540 -22.91 15.69 -16.44
C ASP A 540 -22.39 14.34 -16.95
N LYS A 541 -21.07 14.19 -17.01
CA LYS A 541 -20.34 12.96 -17.39
C LYS A 541 -19.25 12.68 -16.36
N VAL A 542 -18.92 11.41 -16.21
CA VAL A 542 -17.82 10.96 -15.32
C VAL A 542 -16.73 10.30 -16.15
N ALA A 543 -15.49 10.62 -15.84
CA ALA A 543 -14.27 9.99 -16.33
C ALA A 543 -13.16 10.18 -15.29
N ASP A 544 -12.03 9.52 -15.48
CA ASP A 544 -10.85 9.74 -14.62
C ASP A 544 -10.39 11.21 -14.71
N THR A 545 -9.85 11.74 -13.62
CA THR A 545 -9.29 13.10 -13.60
C THR A 545 -8.16 13.20 -12.58
N TYR A 546 -7.37 14.28 -12.66
CA TYR A 546 -6.25 14.52 -11.77
C TYR A 546 -6.43 15.90 -11.13
N LEU A 547 -6.69 15.94 -9.82
CA LEU A 547 -6.89 17.19 -9.09
C LEU A 547 -5.58 17.98 -9.00
N ASP A 548 -5.58 19.20 -9.53
CA ASP A 548 -4.42 20.09 -9.57
C ASP A 548 -4.18 20.75 -8.21
N MET A 549 -3.11 20.35 -7.54
CA MET A 549 -2.75 20.84 -6.20
C MET A 549 -1.58 21.83 -6.22
N ARG A 550 -1.10 22.29 -7.38
CA ARG A 550 0.07 23.19 -7.51
C ARG A 550 -0.02 24.49 -6.72
N ASN A 551 -1.24 25.02 -6.55
CA ASN A 551 -1.45 26.26 -5.79
C ASN A 551 -1.68 26.03 -4.28
N TRP A 552 -1.81 24.77 -3.87
CA TRP A 552 -2.01 24.36 -2.49
C TRP A 552 -0.67 24.11 -1.80
N GLY A 553 -0.65 24.18 -0.47
CA GLY A 553 0.57 23.98 0.28
C GLY A 553 0.85 22.52 0.60
N LYS A 554 0.19 22.01 1.62
CA LYS A 554 0.34 20.64 2.11
C LYS A 554 -0.92 20.19 2.82
N GLY A 555 -1.33 18.97 2.57
CA GLY A 555 -2.50 18.40 3.24
C GLY A 555 -3.03 17.14 2.60
N MET A 556 -4.34 16.97 2.62
CA MET A 556 -5.06 15.79 2.14
C MET A 556 -6.37 16.17 1.46
N VAL A 557 -6.83 15.31 0.54
CA VAL A 557 -8.07 15.50 -0.20
C VAL A 557 -9.00 14.29 -0.05
N TRP A 558 -10.29 14.57 0.14
CA TRP A 558 -11.36 13.56 0.09
C TRP A 558 -12.39 13.95 -0.96
N VAL A 559 -12.82 13.00 -1.78
CA VAL A 559 -13.93 13.16 -2.72
C VAL A 559 -14.98 12.10 -2.42
N ASN A 560 -16.23 12.52 -2.26
CA ASN A 560 -17.35 11.64 -1.88
C ASN A 560 -17.04 10.77 -0.65
N GLY A 561 -16.18 11.27 0.26
CA GLY A 561 -15.70 10.59 1.48
C GLY A 561 -14.60 9.55 1.25
N LYS A 562 -14.07 9.45 0.05
CA LYS A 562 -12.89 8.63 -0.28
C LYS A 562 -11.64 9.49 -0.18
N ASN A 563 -10.67 9.08 0.59
CA ASN A 563 -9.40 9.79 0.73
C ASN A 563 -8.49 9.48 -0.47
N LEU A 564 -8.01 10.52 -1.15
CA LEU A 564 -7.13 10.42 -2.33
C LEU A 564 -5.65 10.34 -1.96
N GLY A 565 -5.30 10.63 -0.72
CA GLY A 565 -3.93 10.71 -0.23
C GLY A 565 -3.47 12.13 0.07
N LYS A 566 -2.17 12.26 0.26
CA LYS A 566 -1.46 13.49 0.63
C LYS A 566 -1.05 14.26 -0.62
N TYR A 567 -1.05 15.59 -0.52
CA TYR A 567 -0.41 16.48 -1.47
C TYR A 567 0.62 17.36 -0.75
N TRP A 568 1.63 17.80 -1.49
CA TRP A 568 2.65 18.69 -0.97
C TRP A 568 3.27 19.51 -2.12
N GLU A 569 3.29 20.85 -1.97
CA GLU A 569 3.80 21.77 -3.01
C GLU A 569 5.24 21.50 -3.48
N ILE A 570 6.06 20.87 -2.63
CA ILE A 570 7.47 20.58 -2.97
C ILE A 570 7.60 19.61 -4.15
N GLY A 571 6.58 18.77 -4.42
CA GLY A 571 6.60 17.77 -5.48
C GLY A 571 7.47 16.54 -5.18
N PRO A 572 7.69 15.69 -6.18
CA PRO A 572 7.49 15.85 -7.62
C PRO A 572 6.02 15.73 -8.06
N GLN A 573 5.19 15.06 -7.27
CA GLN A 573 3.76 14.89 -7.52
C GLN A 573 3.00 16.19 -7.22
N GLN A 574 2.31 16.75 -8.25
CA GLN A 574 1.52 17.97 -8.13
C GLN A 574 0.02 17.75 -8.36
N THR A 575 -0.38 16.54 -8.72
CA THR A 575 -1.77 16.16 -8.92
C THR A 575 -2.15 14.95 -8.10
N LEU A 576 -3.44 14.82 -7.72
CA LEU A 576 -3.99 13.63 -7.10
C LEU A 576 -4.94 12.93 -8.07
N TYR A 577 -4.70 11.65 -8.34
CA TYR A 577 -5.56 10.83 -9.18
C TYR A 577 -6.93 10.62 -8.52
N LEU A 578 -7.99 10.98 -9.23
CA LEU A 578 -9.37 10.77 -8.84
C LEU A 578 -10.03 9.80 -9.83
N PRO A 579 -10.21 8.54 -9.45
CA PRO A 579 -10.76 7.51 -10.31
C PRO A 579 -12.24 7.74 -10.60
N VAL A 580 -12.67 7.39 -11.82
CA VAL A 580 -14.07 7.48 -12.26
C VAL A 580 -15.02 6.70 -11.35
N GLU A 581 -14.56 5.63 -10.77
CA GLU A 581 -15.30 4.74 -9.86
C GLU A 581 -15.79 5.46 -8.58
N TRP A 582 -15.15 6.58 -8.22
CA TRP A 582 -15.51 7.39 -7.04
C TRP A 582 -16.30 8.65 -7.38
N LEU A 583 -16.51 8.90 -8.66
CA LEU A 583 -17.34 10.00 -9.18
C LEU A 583 -18.76 9.55 -9.50
N LYS A 584 -19.70 10.46 -9.42
CA LYS A 584 -21.09 10.24 -9.83
C LYS A 584 -21.58 11.39 -10.72
N LYS A 585 -22.51 11.09 -11.61
CA LYS A 585 -23.27 12.14 -12.30
C LYS A 585 -24.06 12.95 -11.28
N GLY A 586 -24.17 14.25 -11.49
CA GLY A 586 -24.76 15.17 -10.52
C GLY A 586 -23.72 15.71 -9.52
N GLU A 587 -24.15 15.95 -8.30
CA GLU A 587 -23.36 16.59 -7.27
C GLU A 587 -22.31 15.64 -6.68
N ASN A 588 -21.06 16.11 -6.62
CA ASN A 588 -19.94 15.48 -5.93
C ASN A 588 -19.42 16.40 -4.84
N GLU A 589 -19.06 15.83 -3.70
CA GLU A 589 -18.48 16.54 -2.55
C GLU A 589 -16.96 16.44 -2.56
N ILE A 590 -16.29 17.53 -2.24
CA ILE A 590 -14.83 17.57 -2.02
C ILE A 590 -14.49 18.25 -0.71
N ILE A 591 -13.57 17.66 0.04
CA ILE A 591 -13.01 18.19 1.29
C ILE A 591 -11.50 18.24 1.16
N VAL A 592 -10.89 19.36 1.54
CA VAL A 592 -9.44 19.58 1.48
C VAL A 592 -8.95 20.06 2.85
N LEU A 593 -8.04 19.31 3.47
CA LEU A 593 -7.24 19.78 4.60
C LEU A 593 -6.04 20.56 4.06
N GLU A 594 -5.82 21.78 4.53
CA GLU A 594 -4.70 22.64 4.16
C GLU A 594 -3.95 23.12 5.40
N LEU A 595 -2.65 22.92 5.45
CA LEU A 595 -1.84 23.18 6.63
C LEU A 595 -1.25 24.59 6.68
N TYR A 596 -0.97 25.23 5.54
CA TYR A 596 -0.26 26.54 5.58
C TYR A 596 -0.56 27.54 4.44
N LYS A 597 -1.42 27.23 3.46
CA LYS A 597 -1.99 28.17 2.47
C LYS A 597 -3.52 28.26 2.64
N PRO A 598 -4.02 28.65 3.82
CA PRO A 598 -5.43 28.58 4.14
C PRO A 598 -6.29 29.54 3.31
N GLU A 599 -5.71 30.50 2.59
CA GLU A 599 -6.38 31.40 1.65
C GLU A 599 -6.87 30.70 0.37
N GLN A 600 -6.26 29.57 0.01
CA GLN A 600 -6.62 28.86 -1.22
C GLN A 600 -8.04 28.29 -1.13
N GLN A 601 -8.87 28.56 -2.15
CA GLN A 601 -10.30 28.25 -2.15
C GLN A 601 -10.80 27.57 -3.42
N SER A 602 -9.94 27.25 -4.36
CA SER A 602 -10.31 26.59 -5.60
C SER A 602 -9.23 25.67 -6.12
N LEU A 603 -9.66 24.66 -6.86
CA LEU A 603 -8.79 23.75 -7.62
C LEU A 603 -9.51 23.34 -8.91
N THR A 604 -8.80 22.66 -9.80
CA THR A 604 -9.31 22.13 -11.08
C THR A 604 -9.00 20.64 -11.17
N GLY A 605 -9.72 19.92 -12.03
CA GLY A 605 -9.32 18.59 -12.48
C GLY A 605 -8.66 18.68 -13.86
N LEU A 606 -7.56 17.96 -14.06
CA LEU A 606 -6.81 17.87 -15.31
C LEU A 606 -7.06 16.51 -15.97
N ASP A 607 -6.88 16.44 -17.28
CA ASP A 607 -6.96 15.20 -18.05
C ASP A 607 -5.64 14.39 -18.06
N LYS A 608 -4.56 14.94 -17.47
CA LYS A 608 -3.25 14.30 -17.35
C LYS A 608 -2.63 14.58 -15.98
N PRO A 609 -1.84 13.63 -15.43
CA PRO A 609 -1.09 13.84 -14.19
C PRO A 609 0.07 14.82 -14.37
N ILE A 610 0.49 15.42 -13.26
CA ILE A 610 1.75 16.16 -13.14
C ILE A 610 2.53 15.50 -12.01
N LEU A 611 3.55 14.70 -12.35
CA LEU A 611 4.34 13.90 -11.40
C LEU A 611 5.82 14.30 -11.37
N ASN A 612 6.24 15.30 -12.16
CA ASN A 612 7.63 15.66 -12.40
C ASN A 612 7.96 17.14 -12.12
N GLN A 613 7.19 17.81 -11.27
CA GLN A 613 7.42 19.22 -10.97
C GLN A 613 7.87 19.40 -9.53
N LEU A 614 9.12 19.81 -9.34
CA LEU A 614 9.73 20.11 -8.04
C LEU A 614 9.69 21.61 -7.75
N HIS A 615 9.45 21.95 -6.47
CA HIS A 615 9.63 23.29 -5.92
C HIS A 615 10.53 23.16 -4.68
N LEU A 616 11.83 22.99 -4.92
CA LEU A 616 12.83 22.97 -3.85
C LEU A 616 12.94 24.36 -3.24
N ARG A 617 12.79 24.48 -1.92
CA ARG A 617 13.01 25.71 -1.13
C ARG A 617 14.41 25.72 -0.55
#